data_4e060d4d5547cc650f2442e469666968
#
_entry.id   4e060d4d5547cc650f2442e469666968
#
_cell.length_a   1.000
_cell.length_b   1.000
_cell.length_c   1.000
_cell.angle_alpha   90.00
_cell.angle_beta   90.00
_cell.angle_gamma   90.00
#
_symmetry.space_group_name_H-M   'P 1'
#
loop_
_entity.id
_entity.type
_entity.pdbx_description
1 polymer ?
#
loop_
_entity_poly.entity_id
_entity_poly.type
_entity_poly.pdbx_seq_one_letter_code
_entity_poly.pdbx_strand_id
1 'polypeptide(L)'
;MKNPTLKCTAPLLCALLLLPAAASAAGACPAADTAARAAIDAQHRVQQIRNPPSDGPGVEISPPLRDALRAYKQALAGAIDARLACSDEQVDPAALKRTLAAALGVPARPVQPKDGESAFGRNPDVDVERGGTSRPLIFVRAGFDIACGDDNLLTAYAWENGGWRRVLRWQADDYKDIGGAYGGGFWFSALPGGQVAVVHGTPWCASRWSRFAADVVAPANGPTAQRVLFHAENSYVLDENPIRFKVRPDGFEVRATVGSMDSEVLTRPGVFRYRVDGGTVQRVQPVALNGRDFVDEWLNVNDAQAREWSEPAAAAAALKGRQAFDKARKAPGTGFEYGPVRGCSDSKDRFQVELDLTGNTGETVARHYAQIRQERNGFTLLGLSTAAEPACRGSNLMPRH
;
A
#
# COMPACT_ATOMS: atom_id res chain seq x y z
N MET A 1 24.15 35.25 -77.80
CA MET A 1 25.08 34.50 -78.70
C MET A 1 25.28 33.10 -78.07
N LYS A 2 24.85 32.11 -78.86
CA LYS A 2 25.33 30.72 -78.93
C LYS A 2 25.30 29.86 -77.68
N ASN A 3 24.37 28.90 -77.70
CA ASN A 3 24.46 27.58 -77.16
C ASN A 3 25.77 26.80 -77.52
N PRO A 4 26.18 25.75 -76.83
CA PRO A 4 25.52 24.49 -77.13
C PRO A 4 25.36 23.52 -75.91
N THR A 5 24.35 22.70 -76.06
CA THR A 5 24.03 21.35 -75.56
C THR A 5 25.20 20.39 -75.31
N LEU A 6 25.16 19.67 -74.23
CA LEU A 6 25.63 18.28 -74.20
C LEU A 6 24.68 17.40 -73.35
N LYS A 7 24.16 16.39 -74.00
CA LYS A 7 23.42 15.27 -73.42
C LYS A 7 24.40 14.28 -72.86
N CYS A 8 24.15 13.71 -71.67
CA CYS A 8 24.59 12.38 -71.31
C CYS A 8 23.59 11.73 -70.38
N THR A 9 22.94 10.74 -70.91
CA THR A 9 22.07 9.76 -70.30
C THR A 9 22.90 8.67 -69.63
N ALA A 10 22.64 8.31 -68.34
CA ALA A 10 22.86 6.99 -67.82
C ALA A 10 21.90 6.74 -66.62
N PRO A 11 21.11 5.67 -66.63
CA PRO A 11 20.27 5.32 -65.49
C PRO A 11 21.10 4.56 -64.45
N LEU A 12 21.30 5.14 -63.28
CA LEU A 12 21.81 4.40 -62.12
C LEU A 12 20.66 3.60 -61.50
N LEU A 13 20.67 2.32 -61.67
CA LEU A 13 19.84 1.36 -60.93
C LEU A 13 20.25 1.37 -59.47
N CYS A 14 19.49 2.04 -58.58
CA CYS A 14 19.57 1.87 -57.12
C CYS A 14 18.87 0.54 -56.79
N ALA A 15 19.62 -0.53 -56.67
CA ALA A 15 19.17 -1.77 -56.03
C ALA A 15 19.02 -1.49 -54.54
N LEU A 16 17.77 -1.23 -54.08
CA LEU A 16 17.42 -1.31 -52.66
C LEU A 16 17.57 -2.77 -52.22
N LEU A 17 18.66 -3.02 -51.52
CA LEU A 17 18.82 -4.20 -50.69
C LEU A 17 17.84 -4.11 -49.53
N LEU A 18 16.67 -4.69 -49.69
CA LEU A 18 15.76 -5.02 -48.58
C LEU A 18 16.47 -6.10 -47.76
N LEU A 19 17.23 -5.70 -46.76
CA LEU A 19 17.65 -6.57 -45.66
C LEU A 19 16.35 -7.00 -44.94
N PRO A 20 16.04 -8.28 -44.86
CA PRO A 20 14.96 -8.75 -44.02
C PRO A 20 15.39 -8.38 -42.61
N ALA A 21 14.63 -7.53 -41.91
CA ALA A 21 14.70 -7.39 -40.48
C ALA A 21 14.53 -8.81 -39.92
N ALA A 22 15.60 -9.40 -39.44
CA ALA A 22 15.54 -10.61 -38.67
C ALA A 22 14.70 -10.27 -37.43
N ALA A 23 13.40 -10.58 -37.52
CA ALA A 23 12.57 -10.69 -36.34
C ALA A 23 13.30 -11.74 -35.48
N SER A 24 13.96 -11.30 -34.41
CA SER A 24 14.50 -12.19 -33.39
C SER A 24 13.35 -13.04 -32.92
N ALA A 25 13.25 -14.25 -33.44
CA ALA A 25 12.35 -15.26 -32.92
C ALA A 25 12.71 -15.34 -31.42
N ALA A 26 11.78 -14.95 -30.55
CA ALA A 26 11.94 -15.14 -29.13
C ALA A 26 12.28 -16.63 -28.94
N GLY A 27 13.54 -16.91 -28.58
CA GLY A 27 14.04 -18.27 -28.56
C GLY A 27 13.15 -19.15 -27.71
N ALA A 28 12.81 -20.33 -28.23
CA ALA A 28 12.01 -21.30 -27.49
C ALA A 28 12.65 -21.52 -26.11
N CYS A 29 11.88 -21.34 -25.04
CA CYS A 29 12.34 -21.56 -23.67
C CYS A 29 11.53 -22.70 -23.04
N PRO A 30 11.86 -23.97 -23.32
CA PRO A 30 11.09 -25.12 -22.85
C PRO A 30 10.93 -25.18 -21.33
N ALA A 31 11.91 -24.69 -20.59
CA ALA A 31 11.86 -24.61 -19.12
C ALA A 31 10.76 -23.64 -18.66
N ALA A 32 10.65 -22.47 -19.30
CA ALA A 32 9.60 -21.51 -18.99
C ALA A 32 8.20 -22.02 -19.32
N ASP A 33 8.07 -22.71 -20.47
CA ASP A 33 6.78 -23.28 -20.87
C ASP A 33 6.34 -24.42 -19.94
N THR A 34 7.29 -25.23 -19.45
CA THR A 34 7.03 -26.28 -18.45
C THR A 34 6.62 -25.66 -17.10
N ALA A 35 7.33 -24.63 -16.64
CA ALA A 35 7.01 -23.94 -15.40
C ALA A 35 5.65 -23.21 -15.47
N ALA A 36 5.30 -22.61 -16.60
CA ALA A 36 4.01 -21.99 -16.82
C ALA A 36 2.86 -23.03 -16.77
N ARG A 37 3.01 -24.21 -17.38
CA ARG A 37 2.04 -25.29 -17.25
C ARG A 37 1.85 -25.73 -15.80
N ALA A 38 2.95 -25.86 -15.05
CA ALA A 38 2.87 -26.20 -13.62
C ALA A 38 2.12 -25.14 -12.80
N ALA A 39 2.23 -23.86 -13.16
CA ALA A 39 1.45 -22.78 -12.54
C ALA A 39 -0.05 -22.90 -12.87
N ILE A 40 -0.41 -23.17 -14.12
CA ILE A 40 -1.81 -23.41 -14.55
C ILE A 40 -2.39 -24.63 -13.81
N ASP A 41 -1.65 -25.72 -13.71
CA ASP A 41 -2.10 -26.90 -12.99
C ASP A 41 -2.30 -26.62 -11.48
N ALA A 42 -1.44 -25.80 -10.89
CA ALA A 42 -1.60 -25.37 -9.50
C ALA A 42 -2.84 -24.46 -9.34
N GLN A 43 -3.10 -23.56 -10.28
CA GLN A 43 -4.31 -22.74 -10.32
C GLN A 43 -5.58 -23.62 -10.36
N HIS A 44 -5.64 -24.59 -11.24
CA HIS A 44 -6.78 -25.51 -11.33
C HIS A 44 -7.01 -26.26 -10.00
N ARG A 45 -5.94 -26.67 -9.31
CA ARG A 45 -6.07 -27.30 -7.99
C ARG A 45 -6.71 -26.37 -6.97
N VAL A 46 -6.32 -25.07 -6.93
CA VAL A 46 -6.96 -24.06 -6.08
C VAL A 46 -8.45 -23.96 -6.38
N GLN A 47 -8.83 -23.88 -7.65
CA GLN A 47 -10.22 -23.73 -8.08
C GLN A 47 -11.11 -24.94 -7.76
N GLN A 48 -10.52 -26.14 -7.61
CA GLN A 48 -11.25 -27.37 -7.25
C GLN A 48 -11.55 -27.50 -5.75
N ILE A 49 -10.83 -26.75 -4.89
CA ILE A 49 -11.04 -26.80 -3.47
C ILE A 49 -12.24 -25.95 -3.09
N ARG A 50 -13.24 -26.55 -2.46
CA ARG A 50 -14.36 -25.82 -1.89
C ARG A 50 -13.93 -25.21 -0.56
N ASN A 51 -14.13 -23.92 -0.42
CA ASN A 51 -13.95 -23.20 0.85
C ASN A 51 -15.33 -22.93 1.44
N PRO A 52 -15.63 -23.38 2.65
CA PRO A 52 -16.89 -23.08 3.28
C PRO A 52 -17.06 -21.56 3.43
N PRO A 53 -18.31 -21.04 3.43
CA PRO A 53 -18.57 -19.65 3.73
C PRO A 53 -17.96 -19.26 5.08
N SER A 54 -17.43 -18.05 5.18
CA SER A 54 -17.00 -17.50 6.45
C SER A 54 -18.21 -16.94 7.21
N ASP A 55 -18.33 -17.28 8.48
CA ASP A 55 -19.39 -16.74 9.36
C ASP A 55 -19.06 -15.34 9.86
N GLY A 56 -17.85 -14.84 9.59
CA GLY A 56 -17.35 -13.54 10.02
C GLY A 56 -17.25 -12.52 8.87
N PRO A 57 -16.91 -11.28 9.20
CA PRO A 57 -16.77 -10.20 8.23
C PRO A 57 -15.51 -10.31 7.36
N GLY A 58 -14.58 -11.18 7.70
CA GLY A 58 -13.34 -11.43 6.96
C GLY A 58 -13.42 -12.64 6.05
N VAL A 59 -12.30 -12.96 5.40
CA VAL A 59 -12.13 -14.16 4.59
C VAL A 59 -11.41 -15.22 5.41
N GLU A 60 -12.13 -16.28 5.80
CA GLU A 60 -11.51 -17.46 6.38
C GLU A 60 -11.09 -18.42 5.26
N ILE A 61 -9.83 -18.81 5.28
CA ILE A 61 -9.27 -19.72 4.27
C ILE A 61 -8.95 -21.05 4.95
N SER A 62 -9.60 -22.11 4.50
CA SER A 62 -9.39 -23.46 5.03
C SER A 62 -7.94 -23.93 4.84
N PRO A 63 -7.40 -24.78 5.74
CA PRO A 63 -6.02 -25.27 5.62
C PRO A 63 -5.68 -25.88 4.26
N PRO A 64 -6.51 -26.74 3.65
CA PRO A 64 -6.22 -27.28 2.31
C PRO A 64 -6.15 -26.21 1.23
N LEU A 65 -7.04 -25.19 1.28
CA LEU A 65 -7.02 -24.09 0.33
C LEU A 65 -5.80 -23.19 0.54
N ARG A 66 -5.41 -22.94 1.79
CA ARG A 66 -4.20 -22.18 2.13
C ARG A 66 -2.95 -22.84 1.56
N ASP A 67 -2.83 -24.16 1.69
CA ASP A 67 -1.70 -24.90 1.14
C ASP A 67 -1.68 -24.89 -0.38
N ALA A 68 -2.85 -25.02 -1.01
CA ALA A 68 -2.98 -24.91 -2.47
C ALA A 68 -2.62 -23.50 -3.00
N LEU A 69 -3.04 -22.44 -2.28
CA LEU A 69 -2.69 -21.05 -2.62
C LEU A 69 -1.18 -20.80 -2.49
N ARG A 70 -0.54 -21.33 -1.44
CA ARG A 70 0.93 -21.29 -1.30
C ARG A 70 1.64 -22.00 -2.45
N ALA A 71 1.17 -23.21 -2.79
CA ALA A 71 1.71 -23.97 -3.92
C ALA A 71 1.53 -23.23 -5.25
N TYR A 72 0.40 -22.59 -5.46
CA TYR A 72 0.15 -21.78 -6.64
C TYR A 72 1.09 -20.57 -6.73
N LYS A 73 1.25 -19.80 -5.65
CA LYS A 73 2.23 -18.70 -5.61
C LYS A 73 3.66 -19.17 -5.83
N GLN A 74 4.02 -20.35 -5.31
CA GLN A 74 5.34 -20.94 -5.59
C GLN A 74 5.51 -21.29 -7.08
N ALA A 75 4.49 -21.84 -7.72
CA ALA A 75 4.50 -22.18 -9.14
C ALA A 75 4.55 -20.92 -10.02
N LEU A 76 3.80 -19.85 -9.67
CA LEU A 76 3.88 -18.54 -10.33
C LEU A 76 5.30 -17.96 -10.25
N ALA A 77 5.91 -17.97 -9.07
CA ALA A 77 7.30 -17.52 -8.91
C ALA A 77 8.26 -18.33 -9.78
N GLY A 78 8.09 -19.65 -9.85
CA GLY A 78 8.89 -20.54 -10.70
C GLY A 78 8.73 -20.25 -12.20
N ALA A 79 7.51 -19.93 -12.65
CA ALA A 79 7.26 -19.55 -14.04
C ALA A 79 7.94 -18.21 -14.40
N ILE A 80 7.88 -17.24 -13.49
CA ILE A 80 8.56 -15.95 -13.67
C ILE A 80 10.08 -16.13 -13.70
N ASP A 81 10.65 -16.90 -12.75
CA ASP A 81 12.08 -17.20 -12.71
C ASP A 81 12.56 -17.85 -14.03
N ALA A 82 11.86 -18.87 -14.47
CA ALA A 82 12.19 -19.59 -15.69
C ALA A 82 12.11 -18.71 -16.95
N ARG A 83 11.13 -17.81 -17.01
CA ARG A 83 11.02 -16.86 -18.12
C ARG A 83 12.15 -15.85 -18.13
N LEU A 84 12.49 -15.28 -16.99
CA LEU A 84 13.61 -14.33 -16.87
C LEU A 84 14.96 -14.99 -17.11
N ALA A 85 15.14 -16.25 -16.73
CA ALA A 85 16.37 -17.01 -17.04
C ALA A 85 16.64 -17.14 -18.55
N CYS A 86 15.60 -17.02 -19.39
CA CYS A 86 15.72 -17.04 -20.86
C CYS A 86 15.72 -15.63 -21.48
N SER A 87 15.76 -14.57 -20.68
CA SER A 87 15.73 -13.19 -21.14
C SER A 87 17.12 -12.57 -21.06
N ASP A 88 17.42 -11.68 -22.00
CA ASP A 88 18.65 -10.89 -21.98
C ASP A 88 18.57 -9.71 -20.98
N GLU A 89 19.70 -9.03 -20.77
CA GLU A 89 19.79 -7.87 -19.87
C GLU A 89 18.84 -6.73 -20.26
N GLN A 90 18.60 -6.58 -21.55
CA GLN A 90 17.83 -5.45 -22.11
C GLN A 90 16.35 -5.81 -22.32
N VAL A 91 15.85 -6.88 -21.67
CA VAL A 91 14.46 -7.30 -21.81
C VAL A 91 13.51 -6.12 -21.60
N ASP A 92 12.61 -5.92 -22.57
CA ASP A 92 11.54 -4.90 -22.47
C ASP A 92 10.46 -5.35 -21.49
N PRO A 93 10.18 -4.57 -20.41
CA PRO A 93 9.14 -4.91 -19.44
C PRO A 93 7.76 -5.16 -20.06
N ALA A 94 7.38 -4.38 -21.07
CA ALA A 94 6.09 -4.55 -21.73
C ALA A 94 6.02 -5.84 -22.53
N ALA A 95 7.10 -6.24 -23.20
CA ALA A 95 7.21 -7.53 -23.90
C ALA A 95 7.20 -8.69 -22.91
N LEU A 96 7.94 -8.58 -21.82
CA LEU A 96 7.96 -9.60 -20.76
C LEU A 96 6.57 -9.77 -20.12
N LYS A 97 5.87 -8.68 -19.82
CA LYS A 97 4.49 -8.69 -19.32
C LYS A 97 3.56 -9.46 -20.27
N ARG A 98 3.57 -9.13 -21.58
CA ARG A 98 2.75 -9.83 -22.57
C ARG A 98 3.06 -11.32 -22.62
N THR A 99 4.34 -11.68 -22.61
CA THR A 99 4.77 -13.08 -22.68
C THR A 99 4.34 -13.86 -21.44
N LEU A 100 4.54 -13.31 -20.25
CA LEU A 100 4.10 -13.91 -18.97
C LEU A 100 2.57 -14.03 -18.94
N ALA A 101 1.85 -12.98 -19.32
CA ALA A 101 0.39 -12.99 -19.33
C ALA A 101 -0.16 -14.09 -20.26
N ALA A 102 0.39 -14.22 -21.46
CA ALA A 102 0.00 -15.29 -22.38
C ALA A 102 0.33 -16.69 -21.82
N ALA A 103 1.52 -16.87 -21.25
CA ALA A 103 1.98 -18.15 -20.71
C ALA A 103 1.18 -18.59 -19.47
N LEU A 104 0.72 -17.66 -18.64
CA LEU A 104 -0.06 -17.91 -17.41
C LEU A 104 -1.58 -17.88 -17.65
N GLY A 105 -2.03 -17.73 -18.88
CA GLY A 105 -3.45 -17.74 -19.22
C GLY A 105 -4.23 -16.54 -18.67
N VAL A 106 -3.57 -15.36 -18.57
CA VAL A 106 -4.25 -14.13 -18.13
C VAL A 106 -5.39 -13.80 -19.08
N PRO A 107 -6.64 -13.72 -18.61
CA PRO A 107 -7.78 -13.45 -19.47
C PRO A 107 -7.79 -12.00 -19.97
N ALA A 108 -8.27 -11.76 -21.18
CA ALA A 108 -8.39 -10.40 -21.73
C ALA A 108 -9.38 -9.51 -20.94
N ARG A 109 -10.31 -10.13 -20.23
CA ARG A 109 -11.28 -9.49 -19.33
C ARG A 109 -11.52 -10.39 -18.14
N PRO A 110 -11.69 -9.84 -16.92
CA PRO A 110 -12.01 -10.63 -15.74
C PRO A 110 -13.27 -11.48 -15.97
N VAL A 111 -13.22 -12.74 -15.54
CA VAL A 111 -14.31 -13.70 -15.65
C VAL A 111 -14.95 -13.85 -14.27
N GLN A 112 -16.23 -13.53 -14.17
CA GLN A 112 -16.98 -13.72 -12.92
C GLN A 112 -17.23 -15.22 -12.67
N PRO A 113 -17.10 -15.70 -11.42
CA PRO A 113 -17.44 -17.07 -11.08
C PRO A 113 -18.94 -17.30 -11.29
N LYS A 114 -19.31 -18.47 -11.80
CA LYS A 114 -20.71 -18.91 -11.84
C LYS A 114 -21.14 -19.37 -10.45
N ASP A 115 -22.46 -19.47 -10.25
CA ASP A 115 -23.01 -19.96 -8.99
C ASP A 115 -22.39 -21.33 -8.61
N GLY A 116 -21.88 -21.42 -7.41
CA GLY A 116 -21.22 -22.62 -6.88
C GLY A 116 -19.76 -22.83 -7.29
N GLU A 117 -19.20 -21.97 -8.13
CA GLU A 117 -17.76 -22.01 -8.47
C GLU A 117 -16.92 -21.23 -7.44
N SER A 118 -15.70 -21.71 -7.23
CA SER A 118 -14.72 -21.02 -6.35
C SER A 118 -14.33 -19.66 -6.91
N ALA A 119 -14.27 -18.62 -6.08
CA ALA A 119 -13.68 -17.34 -6.43
C ALA A 119 -12.14 -17.37 -6.41
N PHE A 120 -11.55 -18.36 -5.73
CA PHE A 120 -10.11 -18.43 -5.51
C PHE A 120 -9.34 -18.88 -6.75
N GLY A 121 -8.19 -18.25 -6.99
CA GLY A 121 -7.28 -18.60 -8.08
C GLY A 121 -7.78 -18.19 -9.46
N ARG A 122 -8.82 -17.35 -9.57
CA ARG A 122 -9.32 -16.84 -10.84
C ARG A 122 -8.57 -15.61 -11.29
N ASN A 123 -8.80 -15.23 -12.53
CA ASN A 123 -8.31 -13.99 -13.13
C ASN A 123 -6.84 -13.71 -12.79
N PRO A 124 -5.92 -14.63 -13.12
CA PRO A 124 -4.51 -14.34 -12.96
C PRO A 124 -4.18 -13.01 -13.63
N ASP A 125 -3.30 -12.24 -13.01
CA ASP A 125 -2.88 -10.92 -13.45
C ASP A 125 -1.37 -10.78 -13.27
N VAL A 126 -0.72 -10.10 -14.21
CA VAL A 126 0.72 -9.88 -14.19
C VAL A 126 1.03 -8.45 -14.53
N ASP A 127 1.89 -7.84 -13.74
CA ASP A 127 2.47 -6.54 -14.05
C ASP A 127 3.99 -6.58 -13.97
N VAL A 128 4.64 -5.83 -14.87
CA VAL A 128 6.11 -5.80 -14.97
C VAL A 128 6.57 -4.36 -15.12
N GLU A 129 7.47 -3.94 -14.25
CA GLU A 129 8.04 -2.60 -14.34
C GLU A 129 9.55 -2.58 -14.04
N ARG A 130 10.24 -1.59 -14.58
CA ARG A 130 11.61 -1.29 -14.20
C ARG A 130 11.61 -0.31 -13.02
N GLY A 131 12.50 -0.54 -12.08
CA GLY A 131 12.70 0.32 -10.93
C GLY A 131 14.08 0.15 -10.32
N GLY A 132 14.22 0.60 -9.08
CA GLY A 132 15.48 0.53 -8.34
C GLY A 132 16.19 1.88 -8.30
N THR A 133 16.69 2.22 -7.12
CA THR A 133 17.36 3.50 -6.86
C THR A 133 18.88 3.35 -6.85
N SER A 134 19.40 2.22 -6.39
CA SER A 134 20.85 1.91 -6.31
C SER A 134 21.33 1.03 -7.46
N ARG A 135 20.46 0.23 -8.04
CA ARG A 135 20.71 -0.60 -9.22
C ARG A 135 19.43 -0.83 -10.01
N PRO A 136 19.51 -1.06 -11.33
CA PRO A 136 18.35 -1.43 -12.11
C PRO A 136 17.76 -2.76 -11.64
N LEU A 137 16.44 -2.76 -11.42
CA LEU A 137 15.68 -3.96 -11.08
C LEU A 137 14.53 -4.13 -12.08
N ILE A 138 14.10 -5.38 -12.28
CA ILE A 138 12.79 -5.70 -12.84
C ILE A 138 11.92 -6.21 -11.72
N PHE A 139 10.79 -5.55 -11.52
CA PHE A 139 9.72 -6.00 -10.64
C PHE A 139 8.69 -6.76 -11.44
N VAL A 140 8.25 -7.89 -10.91
CA VAL A 140 7.14 -8.66 -11.45
C VAL A 140 6.15 -8.89 -10.32
N ARG A 141 4.95 -8.31 -10.45
CA ARG A 141 3.80 -8.64 -9.62
C ARG A 141 2.97 -9.68 -10.35
N ALA A 142 2.57 -10.72 -9.67
CA ALA A 142 1.55 -11.65 -10.11
C ALA A 142 0.44 -11.71 -9.06
N GLY A 143 -0.79 -11.57 -9.49
CA GLY A 143 -1.98 -11.60 -8.64
C GLY A 143 -3.04 -12.54 -9.19
N PHE A 144 -4.04 -12.83 -8.38
CA PHE A 144 -5.22 -13.59 -8.74
C PHE A 144 -6.34 -13.33 -7.74
N ASP A 145 -7.58 -13.55 -8.17
CA ASP A 145 -8.74 -13.33 -7.31
C ASP A 145 -8.80 -14.33 -6.16
N ILE A 146 -9.26 -13.82 -5.04
CA ILE A 146 -9.74 -14.58 -3.88
C ILE A 146 -11.12 -14.04 -3.50
N ALA A 147 -11.80 -14.67 -2.56
CA ALA A 147 -13.06 -14.13 -2.06
C ALA A 147 -12.84 -12.72 -1.49
N CYS A 148 -13.55 -11.73 -2.02
CA CYS A 148 -13.53 -10.33 -1.59
C CYS A 148 -12.18 -9.62 -1.74
N GLY A 149 -11.39 -9.99 -2.72
CA GLY A 149 -10.13 -9.30 -3.01
C GLY A 149 -9.17 -10.10 -3.88
N ASP A 150 -7.90 -9.74 -3.77
CA ASP A 150 -6.80 -10.33 -4.52
C ASP A 150 -5.74 -10.91 -3.58
N ASP A 151 -5.05 -11.96 -4.03
CA ASP A 151 -3.79 -12.39 -3.45
C ASP A 151 -2.66 -12.04 -4.41
N ASN A 152 -1.55 -11.53 -3.90
CA ASN A 152 -0.46 -11.00 -4.69
C ASN A 152 0.89 -11.59 -4.28
N LEU A 153 1.73 -11.77 -5.28
CA LEU A 153 3.15 -12.10 -5.18
C LEU A 153 3.94 -10.97 -5.85
N LEU A 154 4.95 -10.44 -5.18
CA LEU A 154 5.90 -9.49 -5.76
C LEU A 154 7.30 -10.11 -5.75
N THR A 155 7.96 -10.08 -6.89
CA THR A 155 9.37 -10.48 -7.03
C THR A 155 10.17 -9.36 -7.67
N ALA A 156 11.44 -9.23 -7.28
CA ALA A 156 12.37 -8.33 -7.95
C ALA A 156 13.64 -9.08 -8.39
N TYR A 157 14.13 -8.70 -9.55
CA TYR A 157 15.28 -9.33 -10.18
C TYR A 157 16.35 -8.29 -10.51
N ALA A 158 17.61 -8.66 -10.32
CA ALA A 158 18.76 -7.91 -10.79
C ALA A 158 19.52 -8.73 -11.83
N TRP A 159 20.15 -8.02 -12.76
CA TRP A 159 21.09 -8.67 -13.70
C TRP A 159 22.42 -8.88 -13.01
N GLU A 160 22.83 -10.13 -12.85
CA GLU A 160 24.06 -10.52 -12.15
C GLU A 160 24.70 -11.74 -12.84
N ASN A 161 26.01 -11.68 -13.09
CA ASN A 161 26.79 -12.77 -13.69
C ASN A 161 26.19 -13.33 -14.99
N GLY A 162 25.68 -12.43 -15.86
CA GLY A 162 25.14 -12.80 -17.17
C GLY A 162 23.73 -13.41 -17.13
N GLY A 163 22.95 -13.15 -16.09
CA GLY A 163 21.57 -13.61 -15.98
C GLY A 163 20.75 -12.87 -14.92
N TRP A 164 19.44 -12.95 -15.07
CA TRP A 164 18.51 -12.41 -14.08
C TRP A 164 18.47 -13.28 -12.84
N ARG A 165 18.71 -12.66 -11.67
CA ARG A 165 18.65 -13.31 -10.35
C ARG A 165 17.60 -12.66 -9.50
N ARG A 166 16.71 -13.49 -8.92
CA ARG A 166 15.72 -13.00 -7.96
C ARG A 166 16.42 -12.54 -6.68
N VAL A 167 16.25 -11.28 -6.34
CA VAL A 167 16.88 -10.62 -5.19
C VAL A 167 15.86 -10.23 -4.13
N LEU A 168 14.57 -10.29 -4.43
CA LEU A 168 13.50 -10.00 -3.50
C LEU A 168 12.25 -10.83 -3.84
N ARG A 169 11.59 -11.30 -2.81
CA ARG A 169 10.24 -11.86 -2.87
C ARG A 169 9.44 -11.30 -1.72
N TRP A 170 8.20 -10.91 -2.00
CA TRP A 170 7.18 -10.61 -1.01
C TRP A 170 5.90 -11.37 -1.36
N GLN A 171 5.27 -11.94 -0.36
CA GLN A 171 3.93 -12.52 -0.44
C GLN A 171 3.34 -12.62 0.97
N ALA A 172 2.02 -12.61 1.09
CA ALA A 172 1.34 -12.96 2.33
C ALA A 172 1.30 -14.49 2.49
N ASP A 173 1.70 -14.99 3.65
CA ASP A 173 1.76 -16.44 3.94
C ASP A 173 0.69 -16.89 4.92
N ASP A 174 0.27 -16.03 5.84
CA ASP A 174 -0.72 -16.33 6.88
C ASP A 174 -2.17 -16.04 6.46
N TYR A 175 -2.35 -15.39 5.30
CA TYR A 175 -3.63 -14.98 4.73
C TYR A 175 -4.44 -14.01 5.61
N LYS A 176 -3.78 -13.28 6.49
CA LYS A 176 -4.33 -12.09 7.13
C LYS A 176 -4.10 -10.83 6.30
N ASP A 177 -2.97 -10.81 5.57
CA ASP A 177 -2.47 -9.68 4.80
C ASP A 177 -2.44 -10.01 3.31
N ILE A 178 -3.57 -10.39 2.73
CA ILE A 178 -3.72 -10.59 1.29
C ILE A 178 -4.42 -9.39 0.66
N GLY A 179 -4.04 -9.07 -0.58
CA GLY A 179 -4.42 -7.82 -1.22
C GLY A 179 -5.89 -7.69 -1.56
N GLY A 180 -6.36 -6.48 -1.57
CA GLY A 180 -7.44 -5.93 -2.33
C GLY A 180 -8.88 -6.32 -2.08
N ALA A 181 -9.56 -5.89 -1.06
CA ALA A 181 -11.02 -5.97 -0.98
C ALA A 181 -11.70 -4.68 -1.45
N TYR A 182 -12.78 -4.75 -2.23
CA TYR A 182 -13.66 -3.62 -2.58
C TYR A 182 -12.96 -2.30 -2.96
N GLY A 183 -11.91 -2.37 -3.79
CA GLY A 183 -11.11 -1.19 -4.13
C GLY A 183 -9.94 -0.94 -3.19
N GLY A 184 -9.67 -1.81 -2.24
CA GLY A 184 -8.33 -2.01 -1.69
C GLY A 184 -7.39 -2.21 -2.88
N GLY A 185 -6.11 -2.04 -2.77
CA GLY A 185 -5.21 -2.19 -3.90
C GLY A 185 -3.91 -2.79 -3.45
N PHE A 186 -3.03 -2.91 -4.40
CA PHE A 186 -1.68 -3.35 -4.18
C PHE A 186 -0.73 -2.33 -4.79
N TRP A 187 0.11 -1.72 -3.99
CA TRP A 187 1.10 -0.73 -4.41
C TRP A 187 2.47 -1.15 -3.93
N PHE A 188 3.47 -0.94 -4.74
CA PHE A 188 4.85 -1.13 -4.33
C PHE A 188 5.77 -0.11 -4.99
N SER A 189 6.93 0.10 -4.40
CA SER A 189 7.98 0.90 -5.03
C SER A 189 9.33 0.65 -4.37
N ALA A 190 10.39 0.77 -5.17
CA ALA A 190 11.74 0.82 -4.64
C ALA A 190 11.94 2.09 -3.81
N LEU A 191 12.63 1.92 -2.68
CA LEU A 191 13.01 3.00 -1.78
C LEU A 191 14.51 3.34 -1.93
N PRO A 192 14.94 4.54 -1.51
CA PRO A 192 16.36 4.82 -1.33
C PRO A 192 17.00 3.76 -0.43
N GLY A 193 18.18 3.26 -0.81
CA GLY A 193 18.85 2.19 -0.05
C GLY A 193 18.51 0.75 -0.48
N GLY A 194 17.67 0.58 -1.51
CA GLY A 194 17.42 -0.72 -2.15
C GLY A 194 16.34 -1.57 -1.50
N GLN A 195 15.66 -1.07 -0.46
CA GLN A 195 14.45 -1.70 0.08
C GLN A 195 13.26 -1.44 -0.85
N VAL A 196 12.17 -2.16 -0.60
CA VAL A 196 10.90 -2.00 -1.31
C VAL A 196 9.79 -1.79 -0.30
N ALA A 197 9.02 -0.72 -0.48
CA ALA A 197 7.75 -0.58 0.23
C ALA A 197 6.65 -1.32 -0.52
N VAL A 198 5.83 -2.06 0.21
CA VAL A 198 4.62 -2.73 -0.28
C VAL A 198 3.45 -2.27 0.57
N VAL A 199 2.39 -1.80 -0.06
CA VAL A 199 1.15 -1.40 0.61
C VAL A 199 0.01 -2.18 -0.02
N HIS A 200 -0.79 -2.83 0.78
CA HIS A 200 -1.88 -3.67 0.29
C HIS A 200 -3.09 -3.64 1.22
N GLY A 201 -4.29 -3.71 0.64
CA GLY A 201 -5.53 -3.91 1.38
C GLY A 201 -5.66 -5.35 1.86
N THR A 202 -6.34 -5.56 2.98
CA THR A 202 -6.75 -6.89 3.43
C THR A 202 -8.15 -7.21 2.92
N PRO A 203 -8.46 -8.47 2.53
CA PRO A 203 -9.78 -8.82 2.02
C PRO A 203 -10.83 -8.69 3.12
N TRP A 204 -11.98 -8.11 2.76
CA TRP A 204 -13.06 -7.84 3.69
C TRP A 204 -14.42 -7.81 2.97
N CYS A 205 -15.28 -8.76 3.27
CA CYS A 205 -16.52 -8.98 2.51
C CYS A 205 -17.74 -8.25 3.01
N ALA A 206 -17.75 -7.76 4.24
CA ALA A 206 -19.01 -7.44 4.93
C ALA A 206 -19.15 -6.00 5.40
N SER A 207 -18.16 -5.15 5.23
CA SER A 207 -18.18 -3.80 5.80
C SER A 207 -17.36 -2.81 4.97
N ARG A 208 -17.74 -1.52 5.05
CA ARG A 208 -16.90 -0.43 4.55
C ARG A 208 -15.64 -0.18 5.40
N TRP A 209 -15.58 -0.72 6.62
CA TRP A 209 -14.41 -0.68 7.49
C TRP A 209 -13.47 -1.82 7.12
N SER A 210 -12.30 -1.48 6.65
CA SER A 210 -11.30 -2.43 6.19
C SER A 210 -9.93 -2.14 6.79
N ARG A 211 -8.93 -2.88 6.38
CA ARG A 211 -7.54 -2.70 6.81
C ARG A 211 -6.62 -2.64 5.60
N PHE A 212 -5.52 -1.94 5.75
CA PHE A 212 -4.39 -2.06 4.85
C PHE A 212 -3.13 -2.35 5.66
N ALA A 213 -2.20 -3.04 5.06
CA ALA A 213 -0.87 -3.24 5.61
C ALA A 213 0.17 -2.46 4.80
N ALA A 214 1.23 -2.06 5.49
CA ALA A 214 2.41 -1.45 4.89
C ALA A 214 3.65 -2.22 5.34
N ASP A 215 4.37 -2.78 4.38
CA ASP A 215 5.60 -3.52 4.59
C ASP A 215 6.80 -2.77 4.02
N VAL A 216 7.95 -2.92 4.65
CA VAL A 216 9.25 -2.61 4.05
C VAL A 216 10.05 -3.90 3.98
N VAL A 217 10.43 -4.27 2.76
CA VAL A 217 11.12 -5.52 2.48
C VAL A 217 12.52 -5.22 1.96
N ALA A 218 13.51 -5.92 2.49
CA ALA A 218 14.88 -5.84 2.01
C ALA A 218 15.21 -6.99 1.05
N PRO A 219 16.14 -6.78 0.12
CA PRO A 219 16.73 -7.87 -0.63
C PRO A 219 17.30 -8.94 0.30
N ALA A 220 17.11 -10.19 -0.07
CA ALA A 220 17.62 -11.34 0.67
C ALA A 220 18.18 -12.38 -0.30
N ASN A 221 19.19 -13.11 0.14
CA ASN A 221 19.80 -14.16 -0.66
C ASN A 221 18.93 -15.42 -0.61
N GLY A 222 18.76 -16.03 -1.78
CA GLY A 222 18.08 -17.31 -1.95
C GLY A 222 16.67 -17.20 -2.53
N PRO A 223 16.16 -18.28 -3.14
CA PRO A 223 14.95 -18.26 -3.95
C PRO A 223 13.64 -18.08 -3.17
N THR A 224 13.66 -18.34 -1.87
CA THR A 224 12.46 -18.26 -1.00
C THR A 224 12.60 -17.21 0.10
N ALA A 225 13.75 -16.52 0.19
CA ALA A 225 14.00 -15.58 1.27
C ALA A 225 13.12 -14.33 1.12
N GLN A 226 12.33 -14.07 2.15
CA GLN A 226 11.58 -12.83 2.35
C GLN A 226 12.12 -12.19 3.63
N ARG A 227 12.64 -10.98 3.53
CA ARG A 227 13.15 -10.24 4.68
C ARG A 227 12.30 -8.99 4.90
N VAL A 228 11.25 -9.15 5.68
CA VAL A 228 10.42 -8.04 6.12
C VAL A 228 11.17 -7.30 7.23
N LEU A 229 11.44 -6.02 7.02
CA LEU A 229 12.08 -5.13 8.00
C LEU A 229 11.04 -4.44 8.86
N PHE A 230 9.86 -4.23 8.33
CA PHE A 230 8.77 -3.50 8.97
C PHE A 230 7.44 -4.01 8.46
N HIS A 231 6.48 -4.11 9.37
CA HIS A 231 5.08 -4.40 9.08
C HIS A 231 4.19 -3.55 9.97
N ALA A 232 3.18 -2.92 9.39
CA ALA A 232 2.16 -2.18 10.14
C ALA A 232 0.79 -2.33 9.48
N GLU A 233 -0.19 -2.76 10.27
CA GLU A 233 -1.60 -2.76 9.89
C GLU A 233 -2.28 -1.47 10.34
N ASN A 234 -3.18 -0.96 9.51
CA ASN A 234 -3.98 0.23 9.81
C ASN A 234 -5.41 0.01 9.33
N SER A 235 -6.37 0.51 10.10
CA SER A 235 -7.77 0.52 9.66
C SER A 235 -8.01 1.68 8.70
N TYR A 236 -8.88 1.47 7.72
CA TYR A 236 -9.35 2.51 6.83
C TYR A 236 -10.80 2.27 6.41
N VAL A 237 -11.40 3.27 5.83
CA VAL A 237 -12.78 3.22 5.35
C VAL A 237 -12.79 3.15 3.84
N LEU A 238 -13.48 2.16 3.30
CA LEU A 238 -13.78 2.07 1.86
C LEU A 238 -14.83 3.13 1.53
N ASP A 239 -14.39 4.21 0.93
CA ASP A 239 -15.22 5.31 0.44
C ASP A 239 -14.79 5.72 -0.98
N GLU A 240 -15.24 6.89 -1.42
CA GLU A 240 -14.86 7.45 -2.73
C GLU A 240 -13.38 7.87 -2.81
N ASN A 241 -12.69 7.94 -1.67
CA ASN A 241 -11.28 8.31 -1.61
C ASN A 241 -10.39 7.06 -1.50
N PRO A 242 -9.82 6.57 -2.59
CA PRO A 242 -8.97 5.40 -2.56
C PRO A 242 -7.69 5.68 -1.74
N ILE A 243 -7.09 4.61 -1.23
CA ILE A 243 -5.74 4.68 -0.66
C ILE A 243 -4.79 5.32 -1.68
N ARG A 244 -3.99 6.30 -1.23
CA ARG A 244 -2.96 6.95 -2.04
C ARG A 244 -1.60 6.61 -1.48
N PHE A 245 -0.80 5.96 -2.29
CA PHE A 245 0.60 5.64 -1.98
C PHE A 245 1.54 6.58 -2.72
N LYS A 246 2.53 7.12 -2.02
CA LYS A 246 3.54 8.00 -2.59
C LYS A 246 4.91 7.77 -1.98
N VAL A 247 5.91 7.54 -2.81
CA VAL A 247 7.32 7.50 -2.38
C VAL A 247 7.83 8.92 -2.10
N ARG A 248 8.70 9.02 -1.12
CA ARG A 248 9.37 10.25 -0.67
C ARG A 248 10.89 10.03 -0.73
N PRO A 249 11.70 11.09 -0.76
CA PRO A 249 13.16 10.95 -0.72
C PRO A 249 13.69 10.22 0.52
N ASP A 250 12.95 10.29 1.63
CA ASP A 250 13.29 9.72 2.93
C ASP A 250 12.43 8.49 3.31
N GLY A 251 11.59 7.98 2.39
CA GLY A 251 10.70 6.85 2.68
C GLY A 251 9.43 6.85 1.84
N PHE A 252 8.26 6.75 2.48
CA PHE A 252 6.97 6.74 1.78
C PHE A 252 5.82 7.29 2.63
N GLU A 253 4.70 7.57 1.98
CA GLU A 253 3.49 8.09 2.60
C GLU A 253 2.27 7.38 2.04
N VAL A 254 1.38 6.95 2.93
CA VAL A 254 0.04 6.43 2.62
C VAL A 254 -0.99 7.41 3.14
N ARG A 255 -1.99 7.73 2.34
CA ARG A 255 -3.17 8.49 2.76
C ARG A 255 -4.41 7.65 2.54
N ALA A 256 -5.28 7.65 3.52
CA ALA A 256 -6.54 6.93 3.48
C ALA A 256 -7.58 7.67 4.33
N THR A 257 -8.85 7.44 4.10
CA THR A 257 -9.89 7.81 5.04
C THR A 257 -9.88 6.82 6.20
N VAL A 258 -9.79 7.31 7.43
CA VAL A 258 -9.74 6.49 8.65
C VAL A 258 -10.87 6.85 9.58
N GLY A 259 -11.12 6.00 10.58
CA GLY A 259 -12.08 6.30 11.62
C GLY A 259 -11.66 7.52 12.45
N SER A 260 -12.64 8.34 12.82
CA SER A 260 -12.51 9.36 13.84
C SER A 260 -13.05 8.84 15.18
N MET A 261 -12.54 9.35 16.26
CA MET A 261 -13.12 9.12 17.60
C MET A 261 -14.45 9.86 17.80
N ASP A 262 -14.69 10.89 17.00
CA ASP A 262 -15.90 11.72 17.05
C ASP A 262 -17.10 10.94 16.51
N SER A 263 -18.12 10.76 17.33
CA SER A 263 -19.32 10.00 16.99
C SER A 263 -20.19 10.67 15.92
N GLU A 264 -20.06 11.99 15.73
CA GLU A 264 -20.81 12.75 14.73
C GLU A 264 -20.12 12.76 13.36
N VAL A 265 -18.77 12.80 13.36
CA VAL A 265 -17.98 12.89 12.12
C VAL A 265 -17.65 11.51 11.55
N LEU A 266 -17.47 10.51 12.39
CA LEU A 266 -17.16 9.10 12.08
C LEU A 266 -15.83 8.87 11.33
N THR A 267 -15.46 9.73 10.41
CA THR A 267 -14.26 9.54 9.56
C THR A 267 -13.46 10.82 9.39
N ARG A 268 -12.15 10.67 9.13
CA ARG A 268 -11.23 11.77 8.84
C ARG A 268 -10.14 11.35 7.85
N PRO A 269 -9.45 12.29 7.20
CA PRO A 269 -8.22 12.01 6.48
C PRO A 269 -7.12 11.48 7.41
N GLY A 270 -6.57 10.32 7.10
CA GLY A 270 -5.41 9.74 7.77
C GLY A 270 -4.14 9.93 6.93
N VAL A 271 -3.02 10.20 7.60
CA VAL A 271 -1.69 10.29 6.98
C VAL A 271 -0.74 9.34 7.72
N PHE A 272 -0.17 8.42 6.96
CA PHE A 272 0.80 7.43 7.43
C PHE A 272 2.11 7.67 6.70
N ARG A 273 2.94 8.53 7.25
CA ARG A 273 4.26 8.83 6.70
C ARG A 273 5.33 8.04 7.44
N TYR A 274 6.14 7.34 6.67
CA TYR A 274 7.22 6.50 7.17
C TYR A 274 8.55 7.01 6.63
N ARG A 275 9.52 7.22 7.52
CA ARG A 275 10.92 7.41 7.20
C ARG A 275 11.62 6.06 7.24
N VAL A 276 12.44 5.79 6.23
CA VAL A 276 13.22 4.57 6.12
C VAL A 276 14.71 4.95 6.11
N ASP A 277 15.42 4.47 7.12
CA ASP A 277 16.86 4.72 7.27
C ASP A 277 17.57 3.39 7.54
N GLY A 278 18.33 2.92 6.55
CA GLY A 278 18.95 1.60 6.59
C GLY A 278 17.91 0.48 6.79
N GLY A 279 17.94 -0.17 7.94
CA GLY A 279 16.97 -1.23 8.31
C GLY A 279 15.88 -0.76 9.26
N THR A 280 15.84 0.54 9.60
CA THR A 280 14.88 1.11 10.55
C THR A 280 13.77 1.83 9.81
N VAL A 281 12.53 1.56 10.21
CA VAL A 281 11.34 2.25 9.68
C VAL A 281 10.61 2.91 10.85
N GLN A 282 10.37 4.20 10.73
CA GLN A 282 9.73 5.00 11.77
C GLN A 282 8.57 5.80 11.18
N ARG A 283 7.41 5.77 11.85
CA ARG A 283 6.30 6.66 11.51
C ARG A 283 6.63 8.08 11.97
N VAL A 284 6.52 9.05 11.07
CA VAL A 284 6.94 10.44 11.31
C VAL A 284 5.86 11.43 10.89
N GLN A 285 5.97 12.67 11.38
CA GLN A 285 5.11 13.78 10.97
C GLN A 285 5.27 14.11 9.46
N PRO A 286 4.21 14.61 8.78
CA PRO A 286 2.86 14.84 9.32
C PRO A 286 2.07 13.54 9.47
N VAL A 287 1.28 13.44 10.52
CA VAL A 287 0.36 12.31 10.76
C VAL A 287 -1.10 12.70 10.57
N ALA A 288 -1.33 13.99 10.35
CA ALA A 288 -2.65 14.57 10.12
C ALA A 288 -2.54 15.82 9.25
N LEU A 289 -3.66 16.28 8.68
CA LEU A 289 -3.72 17.45 7.81
C LEU A 289 -4.11 18.74 8.56
N ASN A 290 -4.72 18.63 9.74
CA ASN A 290 -5.12 19.74 10.58
C ASN A 290 -4.98 19.39 12.08
N GLY A 291 -5.19 20.38 12.94
CA GLY A 291 -4.94 20.22 14.37
C GLY A 291 -5.91 19.28 15.08
N ARG A 292 -7.20 19.25 14.68
CA ARG A 292 -8.19 18.33 15.23
C ARG A 292 -7.84 16.88 14.88
N ASP A 293 -7.55 16.61 13.62
CA ASP A 293 -7.18 15.28 13.16
C ASP A 293 -5.85 14.82 13.79
N PHE A 294 -4.94 15.76 14.10
CA PHE A 294 -3.72 15.45 14.84
C PHE A 294 -4.04 15.01 16.29
N VAL A 295 -4.94 15.69 16.97
CA VAL A 295 -5.36 15.30 18.33
C VAL A 295 -6.05 13.95 18.31
N ASP A 296 -6.91 13.69 17.32
CA ASP A 296 -7.53 12.38 17.12
C ASP A 296 -6.47 11.28 16.95
N GLU A 297 -5.50 11.49 16.08
CA GLU A 297 -4.39 10.55 15.88
C GLU A 297 -3.57 10.35 17.14
N TRP A 298 -3.22 11.43 17.84
CA TRP A 298 -2.45 11.37 19.08
C TRP A 298 -3.16 10.60 20.19
N LEU A 299 -4.46 10.71 20.28
CA LEU A 299 -5.29 9.95 21.24
C LEU A 299 -5.34 8.44 20.90
N ASN A 300 -5.17 8.05 19.65
CA ASN A 300 -5.31 6.68 19.18
C ASN A 300 -4.00 5.89 19.05
N VAL A 301 -2.85 6.56 18.95
CA VAL A 301 -1.56 5.86 18.82
C VAL A 301 -1.06 5.29 20.14
N ASN A 302 -0.02 4.45 20.10
CA ASN A 302 0.61 3.93 21.30
C ASN A 302 1.35 5.02 22.10
N ASP A 303 1.68 4.72 23.35
CA ASP A 303 2.32 5.69 24.26
C ASP A 303 3.68 6.19 23.79
N ALA A 304 4.44 5.38 23.05
CA ALA A 304 5.74 5.76 22.52
C ALA A 304 5.59 6.83 21.44
N GLN A 305 4.69 6.64 20.49
CA GLN A 305 4.37 7.61 19.43
C GLN A 305 3.74 8.88 20.02
N ALA A 306 2.79 8.74 20.94
CA ALA A 306 2.18 9.89 21.60
C ALA A 306 3.21 10.72 22.36
N ARG A 307 4.18 10.09 23.01
CA ARG A 307 5.29 10.76 23.68
C ARG A 307 6.19 11.51 22.69
N GLU A 308 6.53 10.86 21.58
CA GLU A 308 7.37 11.45 20.52
C GLU A 308 6.73 12.70 19.91
N TRP A 309 5.41 12.72 19.77
CA TRP A 309 4.67 13.85 19.20
C TRP A 309 4.21 14.89 20.22
N SER A 310 4.70 14.79 21.45
CA SER A 310 4.45 15.74 22.53
C SER A 310 5.69 16.58 22.83
N GLU A 311 5.48 17.79 23.36
CA GLU A 311 6.54 18.59 23.93
C GLU A 311 7.24 17.78 25.05
N PRO A 312 8.57 17.60 25.00
CA PRO A 312 9.27 16.71 25.95
C PRO A 312 8.98 17.02 27.44
N ALA A 313 8.88 18.29 27.79
CA ALA A 313 8.59 18.72 29.19
C ALA A 313 7.14 18.36 29.59
N ALA A 314 6.20 18.29 28.65
CA ALA A 314 4.77 18.06 28.91
C ALA A 314 4.36 16.61 28.72
N ALA A 315 5.16 15.78 28.03
CA ALA A 315 4.78 14.46 27.54
C ALA A 315 4.26 13.53 28.65
N ALA A 316 4.89 13.49 29.80
CA ALA A 316 4.45 12.61 30.89
C ALA A 316 3.10 13.04 31.48
N ALA A 317 2.86 14.34 31.63
CA ALA A 317 1.58 14.87 32.11
C ALA A 317 0.47 14.67 31.06
N ALA A 318 0.77 14.88 29.78
CA ALA A 318 -0.15 14.67 28.68
C ALA A 318 -0.59 13.21 28.57
N LEU A 319 0.32 12.24 28.69
CA LEU A 319 0.00 10.82 28.69
C LEU A 319 -0.89 10.41 29.88
N LYS A 320 -0.62 10.97 31.07
CA LYS A 320 -1.49 10.78 32.23
C LYS A 320 -2.89 11.36 32.00
N GLY A 321 -2.96 12.56 31.40
CA GLY A 321 -4.22 13.17 30.98
C GLY A 321 -4.98 12.30 29.96
N ARG A 322 -4.28 11.72 28.98
CA ARG A 322 -4.86 10.80 28.00
C ARG A 322 -5.47 9.56 28.65
N GLN A 323 -4.78 8.94 29.60
CA GLN A 323 -5.30 7.77 30.32
C GLN A 323 -6.57 8.11 31.11
N ALA A 324 -6.61 9.28 31.76
CA ALA A 324 -7.79 9.75 32.46
C ALA A 324 -8.95 10.05 31.51
N PHE A 325 -8.69 10.70 30.38
CA PHE A 325 -9.66 10.97 29.32
C PHE A 325 -10.20 9.66 28.72
N ASP A 326 -9.35 8.69 28.38
CA ASP A 326 -9.76 7.40 27.84
C ASP A 326 -10.62 6.60 28.80
N LYS A 327 -10.31 6.67 30.09
CA LYS A 327 -11.15 6.04 31.14
C LYS A 327 -12.53 6.66 31.19
N ALA A 328 -12.62 8.00 31.14
CA ALA A 328 -13.88 8.73 31.18
C ALA A 328 -14.71 8.46 29.92
N ARG A 329 -14.11 8.52 28.74
CA ARG A 329 -14.76 8.27 27.45
C ARG A 329 -15.35 6.86 27.32
N LYS A 330 -14.69 5.84 27.91
CA LYS A 330 -15.13 4.44 27.91
C LYS A 330 -16.19 4.13 28.95
N ALA A 331 -16.61 5.11 29.78
CA ALA A 331 -17.67 4.89 30.73
C ALA A 331 -19.01 4.61 30.01
N PRO A 332 -19.84 3.72 30.55
CA PRO A 332 -21.16 3.44 29.94
C PRO A 332 -21.98 4.71 29.76
N GLY A 333 -22.58 4.89 28.60
CA GLY A 333 -23.42 6.05 28.29
C GLY A 333 -22.65 7.34 28.01
N THR A 334 -21.33 7.28 27.80
CA THR A 334 -20.51 8.43 27.42
C THR A 334 -20.21 8.42 25.93
N GLY A 335 -20.57 9.48 25.22
CA GLY A 335 -20.15 9.80 23.87
C GLY A 335 -18.93 10.72 23.86
N PHE A 336 -18.44 11.01 22.69
CA PHE A 336 -17.32 11.94 22.48
C PHE A 336 -17.49 12.74 21.20
N GLU A 337 -17.27 14.04 21.28
CA GLU A 337 -17.33 14.97 20.16
C GLU A 337 -16.18 15.97 20.24
N TYR A 338 -15.71 16.43 19.08
CA TYR A 338 -14.77 17.54 19.01
C TYR A 338 -15.51 18.87 19.03
N GLY A 339 -15.22 19.70 20.03
CA GLY A 339 -15.63 21.08 20.06
C GLY A 339 -14.75 21.98 19.16
N PRO A 340 -14.85 23.30 19.33
CA PRO A 340 -14.10 24.28 18.54
C PRO A 340 -12.59 24.10 18.58
N VAL A 341 -11.94 24.42 17.46
CA VAL A 341 -10.49 24.69 17.42
C VAL A 341 -10.26 26.18 17.45
N ARG A 342 -9.51 26.66 18.44
CA ARG A 342 -9.28 28.09 18.68
C ARG A 342 -7.82 28.45 18.61
N GLY A 343 -7.50 29.53 17.91
CA GLY A 343 -6.16 30.11 17.92
C GLY A 343 -5.88 30.82 19.26
N CYS A 344 -4.62 30.87 19.66
CA CYS A 344 -4.18 31.54 20.87
C CYS A 344 -3.65 32.94 20.54
N SER A 345 -3.96 33.95 21.37
CA SER A 345 -3.56 35.34 21.11
C SER A 345 -2.06 35.62 21.40
N ASP A 346 -1.40 34.74 22.14
CA ASP A 346 0.00 34.82 22.48
C ASP A 346 0.94 34.18 21.45
N SER A 347 0.40 33.44 20.47
CA SER A 347 1.19 32.81 19.42
C SER A 347 0.32 32.48 18.19
N LYS A 348 0.88 32.66 16.99
CA LYS A 348 0.18 32.39 15.73
C LYS A 348 0.10 30.90 15.39
N ASP A 349 0.94 30.08 15.98
CA ASP A 349 1.08 28.65 15.71
C ASP A 349 0.53 27.78 16.85
N ARG A 350 0.00 28.40 17.93
CA ARG A 350 -0.63 27.67 19.04
C ARG A 350 -2.15 27.65 18.89
N PHE A 351 -2.71 26.48 19.16
CA PHE A 351 -4.14 26.24 19.06
C PHE A 351 -4.61 25.39 20.24
N GLN A 352 -5.87 25.51 20.57
CA GLN A 352 -6.58 24.67 21.52
C GLN A 352 -7.71 23.96 20.82
N VAL A 353 -7.80 22.64 21.00
CA VAL A 353 -8.90 21.78 20.54
C VAL A 353 -9.73 21.40 21.75
N GLU A 354 -11.03 21.68 21.71
CA GLU A 354 -11.95 21.26 22.75
C GLU A 354 -12.37 19.81 22.52
N LEU A 355 -12.46 19.04 23.60
CA LEU A 355 -12.80 17.62 23.61
C LEU A 355 -13.97 17.44 24.57
N ASP A 356 -15.18 17.27 24.04
CA ASP A 356 -16.41 17.17 24.83
C ASP A 356 -16.78 15.70 25.04
N LEU A 357 -16.91 15.31 26.30
CA LEU A 357 -17.56 14.07 26.67
C LEU A 357 -19.05 14.35 26.83
N THR A 358 -19.88 13.61 26.10
CA THR A 358 -21.33 13.78 26.08
C THR A 358 -22.03 12.65 26.80
N GLY A 359 -23.13 12.94 27.45
CA GLY A 359 -24.00 11.96 28.07
C GLY A 359 -25.04 11.37 27.10
N ASN A 360 -25.93 10.53 27.62
CA ASN A 360 -26.93 9.80 26.80
C ASN A 360 -27.91 10.73 26.06
N THR A 361 -28.13 11.94 26.51
CA THR A 361 -29.02 12.94 25.90
C THR A 361 -28.26 13.99 25.09
N GLY A 362 -26.93 13.79 24.86
CA GLY A 362 -26.09 14.71 24.11
C GLY A 362 -25.55 15.90 24.88
N GLU A 363 -25.87 16.02 26.19
CA GLU A 363 -25.30 17.07 27.04
C GLU A 363 -23.82 16.88 27.30
N THR A 364 -23.03 17.94 27.29
CA THR A 364 -21.61 17.87 27.67
C THR A 364 -21.49 17.61 29.18
N VAL A 365 -20.97 16.43 29.55
CA VAL A 365 -20.78 16.02 30.96
C VAL A 365 -19.38 16.34 31.46
N ALA A 366 -18.38 16.42 30.59
CA ALA A 366 -17.05 16.88 30.89
C ALA A 366 -16.37 17.45 29.65
N ARG A 367 -15.46 18.40 29.85
CA ARG A 367 -14.67 19.02 28.78
C ARG A 367 -13.20 18.95 29.08
N HIS A 368 -12.43 18.60 28.05
CA HIS A 368 -10.97 18.62 28.06
C HIS A 368 -10.47 19.52 26.94
N TYR A 369 -9.22 19.89 27.04
CA TYR A 369 -8.58 20.81 26.11
C TYR A 369 -7.21 20.27 25.73
N ALA A 370 -7.03 19.95 24.45
CA ALA A 370 -5.72 19.62 23.90
C ALA A 370 -5.08 20.87 23.34
N GLN A 371 -3.93 21.24 23.88
CA GLN A 371 -3.11 22.35 23.39
C GLN A 371 -2.09 21.82 22.41
N ILE A 372 -2.01 22.42 21.24
CA ILE A 372 -1.13 21.99 20.15
C ILE A 372 -0.36 23.19 19.58
N ARG A 373 0.82 22.92 19.05
CA ARG A 373 1.59 23.85 18.23
C ARG A 373 1.71 23.29 16.82
N GLN A 374 1.42 24.14 15.83
CA GLN A 374 1.66 23.83 14.44
C GLN A 374 3.13 23.99 14.12
N GLU A 375 3.73 22.98 13.55
CA GLU A 375 5.11 22.97 13.10
C GLU A 375 5.16 23.05 11.57
N ARG A 376 6.35 23.24 11.00
CA ARG A 376 6.53 23.22 9.55
C ARG A 376 6.02 21.94 8.88
N ASN A 377 6.15 20.81 9.56
CA ASN A 377 5.81 19.48 9.03
C ASN A 377 4.90 18.70 9.98
N GLY A 378 3.85 19.34 10.51
CA GLY A 378 2.91 18.65 11.39
C GLY A 378 2.55 19.43 12.64
N PHE A 379 2.39 18.73 13.76
CA PHE A 379 1.95 19.32 15.02
C PHE A 379 2.68 18.70 16.20
N THR A 380 2.79 19.47 17.29
CA THR A 380 3.30 19.00 18.59
C THR A 380 2.21 19.20 19.65
N LEU A 381 1.91 18.18 20.44
CA LEU A 381 1.03 18.33 21.60
C LEU A 381 1.79 19.03 22.73
N LEU A 382 1.23 20.13 23.24
CA LEU A 382 1.78 20.92 24.35
C LEU A 382 1.17 20.53 25.69
N GLY A 383 -0.04 19.95 25.70
CA GLY A 383 -0.72 19.53 26.91
C GLY A 383 -2.13 19.03 26.67
N LEU A 384 -2.65 18.31 27.65
CA LEU A 384 -4.05 17.88 27.74
C LEU A 384 -4.54 18.15 29.18
N SER A 385 -5.56 18.98 29.34
CA SER A 385 -6.07 19.43 30.64
C SER A 385 -7.59 19.57 30.65
N THR A 386 -8.19 19.73 31.81
CA THR A 386 -9.61 20.07 32.00
C THR A 386 -9.85 21.58 32.09
N ALA A 387 -8.80 22.38 32.08
CA ALA A 387 -8.89 23.84 32.13
C ALA A 387 -8.54 24.44 30.76
N ALA A 388 -9.39 25.33 30.27
CA ALA A 388 -9.13 26.09 29.05
C ALA A 388 -7.95 27.05 29.23
N GLU A 389 -7.11 27.18 28.20
CA GLU A 389 -6.06 28.17 28.14
C GLU A 389 -6.66 29.57 27.90
N PRO A 390 -6.48 30.54 28.81
CA PRO A 390 -7.08 31.87 28.69
C PRO A 390 -6.69 32.61 27.40
N ALA A 391 -5.47 32.37 26.90
CA ALA A 391 -4.99 32.96 25.64
C ALA A 391 -5.69 32.39 24.40
N CYS A 392 -6.33 31.24 24.47
CA CYS A 392 -6.92 30.54 23.34
C CYS A 392 -8.45 30.73 23.24
N ARG A 393 -8.90 31.98 23.16
CA ARG A 393 -10.34 32.35 23.11
C ARG A 393 -10.81 32.84 21.72
N GLY A 394 -10.03 32.62 20.68
CA GLY A 394 -10.34 33.03 19.31
C GLY A 394 -11.62 32.37 18.75
N SER A 395 -12.03 32.81 17.55
CA SER A 395 -13.12 32.16 16.83
C SER A 395 -12.81 30.71 16.49
N ASN A 396 -13.86 29.90 16.28
CA ASN A 396 -13.68 28.53 15.78
C ASN A 396 -13.05 28.57 14.38
N LEU A 397 -11.93 27.88 14.21
CA LEU A 397 -11.18 27.80 12.97
C LEU A 397 -11.59 26.58 12.10
N MET A 398 -12.36 25.66 12.65
CA MET A 398 -12.88 24.53 11.88
C MET A 398 -14.17 24.94 11.17
N PRO A 399 -14.35 24.53 9.89
CA PRO A 399 -15.59 24.74 9.20
C PRO A 399 -16.74 24.08 9.99
N ARG A 400 -17.90 24.71 9.99
CA ARG A 400 -19.14 24.05 10.43
C ARG A 400 -19.48 23.01 9.37
N HIS A 401 -19.72 21.79 9.80
CA HIS A 401 -20.23 20.71 8.93
C HIS A 401 -21.66 20.97 8.51
#